data_4bcb10682b63a5d20ae7da694960e6aa
#
_entry.id   4bcb10682b63a5d20ae7da694960e6aa
#
_cell.length_a   1.000
_cell.length_b   1.000
_cell.length_c   1.000
_cell.angle_alpha   90.00
_cell.angle_beta   90.00
_cell.angle_gamma   90.00
#
_symmetry.space_group_name_H-M   'P 1'
#
loop_
_entity.id
_entity.type
_entity.pdbx_description
1 polymer ?
#
loop_
_entity_poly.entity_id
_entity_poly.type
_entity_poly.pdbx_seq_one_letter_code
_entity_poly.pdbx_strand_id
1 'polypeptide(L)'
;SWWGNDTLPKLNYEGSERLEQYIHGVARKWVAAPYCIDGWRLDVAADLGHTAEYNHKFWKGFREAVKRENPEAIILAEHYGDPSAWLDGTQWDTVMNYDAFMEPISWFLTGMEKHSDARRNDLRGNASAFFGSMTDYGARFTTPSALVAMNELSNHDHSRFLTRTNHVVGRTAFAGPQAANYGVNPAVMRQAVLMQMTWVGAPTIYYG
;
A
#
# COMPACT_ATOMS: atom_id res chain seq x y z
N SER A 1 11.46 -10.73 -17.53
CA SER A 1 11.64 -9.43 -16.85
C SER A 1 10.31 -8.97 -16.25
N TRP A 2 10.37 -8.24 -15.15
CA TRP A 2 9.21 -7.64 -14.53
C TRP A 2 8.84 -6.34 -15.29
N TRP A 3 7.62 -6.28 -15.82
CA TRP A 3 7.10 -5.18 -16.65
C TRP A 3 8.03 -4.74 -17.81
N GLY A 4 8.80 -5.68 -18.36
CA GLY A 4 9.71 -5.38 -19.47
C GLY A 4 11.05 -4.75 -19.07
N ASN A 5 11.30 -4.55 -17.78
CA ASN A 5 12.57 -3.97 -17.32
C ASN A 5 13.69 -5.00 -17.35
N ASP A 6 14.72 -4.76 -18.16
CA ASP A 6 15.84 -5.69 -18.36
C ASP A 6 16.68 -5.95 -17.10
N THR A 7 16.69 -4.99 -16.16
CA THR A 7 17.41 -5.07 -14.90
C THR A 7 16.61 -5.69 -13.76
N LEU A 8 15.31 -6.02 -13.99
CA LEU A 8 14.41 -6.57 -12.99
C LEU A 8 13.94 -7.98 -13.41
N PRO A 9 14.72 -9.03 -13.14
CA PRO A 9 14.34 -10.39 -13.49
C PRO A 9 13.15 -10.83 -12.64
N LYS A 10 12.10 -11.33 -13.29
CA LYS A 10 10.96 -11.96 -12.62
C LYS A 10 11.29 -13.42 -12.33
N LEU A 11 11.18 -13.84 -11.08
CA LEU A 11 11.39 -15.22 -10.68
C LEU A 11 10.29 -16.12 -11.25
N ASN A 12 10.68 -17.28 -11.74
CA ASN A 12 9.75 -18.24 -12.31
C ASN A 12 9.20 -19.19 -11.22
N TYR A 13 8.29 -18.68 -10.43
CA TYR A 13 7.64 -19.46 -9.36
C TYR A 13 6.82 -20.63 -9.90
N GLU A 14 6.08 -20.43 -11.00
CA GLU A 14 5.25 -21.48 -11.62
C GLU A 14 6.10 -22.64 -12.16
N GLY A 15 7.31 -22.36 -12.60
CA GLY A 15 8.24 -23.37 -13.10
C GLY A 15 9.10 -24.03 -12.03
N SER A 16 8.94 -23.69 -10.74
CA SER A 16 9.81 -24.19 -9.69
C SER A 16 9.09 -24.36 -8.35
N GLU A 17 8.54 -25.53 -8.13
CA GLU A 17 7.96 -25.91 -6.82
C GLU A 17 8.98 -25.74 -5.68
N ARG A 18 10.26 -26.03 -5.94
CA ARG A 18 11.32 -25.83 -4.96
C ARG A 18 11.47 -24.36 -4.55
N LEU A 19 11.30 -23.42 -5.48
CA LEU A 19 11.32 -21.97 -5.18
C LEU A 19 10.11 -21.58 -4.34
N GLU A 20 8.90 -22.03 -4.72
CA GLU A 20 7.67 -21.78 -3.95
C GLU A 20 7.84 -22.27 -2.51
N GLN A 21 8.26 -23.52 -2.32
CA GLN A 21 8.47 -24.12 -1.00
C GLN A 21 9.56 -23.37 -0.19
N TYR A 22 10.63 -22.93 -0.85
CA TYR A 22 11.68 -22.15 -0.21
C TYR A 22 11.16 -20.83 0.33
N ILE A 23 10.38 -20.08 -0.46
CA ILE A 23 9.80 -18.79 -0.04
C ILE A 23 8.77 -18.98 1.07
N HIS A 24 7.90 -19.99 1.00
CA HIS A 24 7.00 -20.34 2.10
C HIS A 24 7.78 -20.72 3.38
N GLY A 25 8.92 -21.39 3.22
CA GLY A 25 9.84 -21.66 4.34
C GLY A 25 10.44 -20.41 4.95
N VAL A 26 10.85 -19.43 4.13
CA VAL A 26 11.32 -18.12 4.59
C VAL A 26 10.21 -17.38 5.34
N ALA A 27 9.00 -17.35 4.77
CA ALA A 27 7.86 -16.68 5.40
C ALA A 27 7.58 -17.22 6.81
N ARG A 28 7.57 -18.54 6.96
CA ARG A 28 7.39 -19.23 8.24
C ARG A 28 8.53 -18.96 9.21
N LYS A 29 9.79 -19.05 8.73
CA LYS A 29 10.99 -18.89 9.56
C LYS A 29 11.00 -17.57 10.33
N TRP A 30 10.65 -16.48 9.68
CA TRP A 30 10.78 -15.16 10.29
C TRP A 30 9.68 -14.84 11.29
N VAL A 31 8.49 -15.41 11.15
CA VAL A 31 7.42 -15.27 12.16
C VAL A 31 7.59 -16.21 13.34
N ALA A 32 8.46 -17.22 13.21
CA ALA A 32 8.82 -18.18 14.26
C ALA A 32 9.88 -17.64 15.21
N ALA A 33 10.01 -18.27 16.38
CA ALA A 33 11.14 -18.03 17.28
C ALA A 33 12.48 -18.40 16.60
N PRO A 34 13.59 -17.67 16.85
CA PRO A 34 13.72 -16.55 17.78
C PRO A 34 13.38 -15.17 17.20
N TYR A 35 13.00 -15.10 15.93
CA TYR A 35 12.79 -13.82 15.21
C TYR A 35 11.48 -13.15 15.57
N CYS A 36 10.39 -13.91 15.57
CA CYS A 36 9.05 -13.48 16.01
C CYS A 36 8.60 -12.14 15.44
N ILE A 37 8.80 -11.93 14.11
CA ILE A 37 8.25 -10.74 13.47
C ILE A 37 6.73 -10.80 13.45
N ASP A 38 6.07 -9.62 13.49
CA ASP A 38 4.62 -9.51 13.60
C ASP A 38 3.88 -9.71 12.26
N GLY A 39 4.60 -9.84 11.16
CA GLY A 39 3.99 -10.10 9.86
C GLY A 39 4.85 -9.69 8.66
N TRP A 40 4.21 -9.64 7.51
CA TRP A 40 4.84 -9.39 6.22
C TRP A 40 4.16 -8.24 5.48
N ARG A 41 4.96 -7.33 4.95
CA ARG A 41 4.56 -6.45 3.85
C ARG A 41 5.11 -7.06 2.55
N LEU A 42 4.22 -7.33 1.62
CA LEU A 42 4.52 -8.03 0.37
C LEU A 42 4.61 -7.03 -0.78
N ASP A 43 5.80 -6.94 -1.36
CA ASP A 43 6.08 -6.04 -2.47
C ASP A 43 5.43 -6.55 -3.75
N VAL A 44 4.69 -5.69 -4.46
CA VAL A 44 4.07 -5.96 -5.76
C VAL A 44 3.36 -7.32 -5.82
N ALA A 45 2.63 -7.65 -4.76
CA ALA A 45 2.13 -9.00 -4.51
C ALA A 45 1.19 -9.54 -5.61
N ALA A 46 0.40 -8.68 -6.25
CA ALA A 46 -0.51 -9.08 -7.32
C ALA A 46 0.21 -9.56 -8.60
N ASP A 47 1.47 -9.16 -8.79
CA ASP A 47 2.23 -9.49 -10.00
C ASP A 47 3.07 -10.77 -9.89
N LEU A 48 3.01 -11.45 -8.73
CA LEU A 48 3.73 -12.71 -8.54
C LEU A 48 3.14 -13.81 -9.46
N GLY A 49 4.02 -14.58 -10.09
CA GLY A 49 3.62 -15.61 -11.05
C GLY A 49 3.32 -15.06 -12.44
N HIS A 50 2.84 -15.88 -13.33
CA HIS A 50 2.50 -15.52 -14.72
C HIS A 50 1.00 -15.57 -14.97
N THR A 51 0.25 -16.29 -14.12
CA THR A 51 -1.20 -16.43 -14.20
C THR A 51 -1.87 -16.00 -12.91
N ALA A 52 -3.09 -15.47 -13.00
CA ALA A 52 -3.88 -15.11 -11.83
C ALA A 52 -4.18 -16.35 -10.96
N GLU A 53 -4.45 -17.50 -11.58
CA GLU A 53 -4.70 -18.75 -10.88
C GLU A 53 -3.51 -19.14 -10.00
N TYR A 54 -2.29 -19.07 -10.55
CA TYR A 54 -1.08 -19.36 -9.77
C TYR A 54 -0.85 -18.34 -8.67
N ASN A 55 -1.05 -17.04 -8.94
CA ASN A 55 -0.93 -16.00 -7.94
C ASN A 55 -1.80 -16.30 -6.72
N HIS A 56 -3.09 -16.57 -6.93
CA HIS A 56 -4.01 -16.92 -5.85
C HIS A 56 -3.61 -18.20 -5.11
N LYS A 57 -3.18 -19.24 -5.83
CA LYS A 57 -2.67 -20.49 -5.22
C LYS A 57 -1.47 -20.21 -4.33
N PHE A 58 -0.50 -19.43 -4.81
CA PHE A 58 0.72 -19.08 -4.07
C PHE A 58 0.40 -18.35 -2.77
N TRP A 59 -0.46 -17.32 -2.82
CA TRP A 59 -0.80 -16.54 -1.63
C TRP A 59 -1.60 -17.34 -0.59
N LYS A 60 -2.41 -18.29 -1.01
CA LYS A 60 -3.06 -19.25 -0.10
C LYS A 60 -2.03 -20.09 0.64
N GLY A 61 -1.09 -20.69 -0.07
CA GLY A 61 0.01 -21.45 0.54
C GLY A 61 0.91 -20.60 1.44
N PHE A 62 1.20 -19.37 1.04
CA PHE A 62 1.95 -18.41 1.87
C PHE A 62 1.21 -18.14 3.20
N ARG A 63 -0.09 -17.83 3.12
CA ARG A 63 -0.92 -17.63 4.30
C ARG A 63 -0.93 -18.84 5.21
N GLU A 64 -1.15 -20.03 4.67
CA GLU A 64 -1.13 -21.27 5.45
C GLU A 64 0.20 -21.46 6.18
N ALA A 65 1.32 -21.20 5.50
CA ALA A 65 2.65 -21.32 6.09
C ALA A 65 2.85 -20.33 7.25
N VAL A 66 2.47 -19.06 7.06
CA VAL A 66 2.59 -18.01 8.08
C VAL A 66 1.66 -18.26 9.26
N LYS A 67 0.36 -18.46 9.00
CA LYS A 67 -0.65 -18.57 10.06
C LYS A 67 -0.55 -19.87 10.87
N ARG A 68 0.02 -20.92 10.30
CA ARG A 68 0.32 -22.16 11.04
C ARG A 68 1.38 -21.94 12.10
N GLU A 69 2.37 -21.10 11.83
CA GLU A 69 3.46 -20.79 12.73
C GLU A 69 3.08 -19.69 13.74
N ASN A 70 2.48 -18.62 13.24
CA ASN A 70 1.99 -17.50 14.05
C ASN A 70 0.63 -17.04 13.54
N PRO A 71 -0.49 -17.46 14.15
CA PRO A 71 -1.85 -17.06 13.73
C PRO A 71 -2.10 -15.55 13.77
N GLU A 72 -1.39 -14.83 14.64
CA GLU A 72 -1.54 -13.38 14.81
C GLU A 72 -0.72 -12.55 13.82
N ALA A 73 0.24 -13.19 13.11
CA ALA A 73 1.08 -12.47 12.16
C ALA A 73 0.24 -11.89 11.01
N ILE A 74 0.39 -10.59 10.74
CA ILE A 74 -0.34 -9.92 9.66
C ILE A 74 0.29 -10.19 8.29
N ILE A 75 -0.54 -10.32 7.26
CA ILE A 75 -0.13 -10.39 5.86
C ILE A 75 -0.73 -9.20 5.13
N LEU A 76 0.12 -8.21 4.84
CA LEU A 76 -0.24 -6.96 4.22
C LEU A 76 0.41 -6.87 2.84
N ALA A 77 -0.36 -6.62 1.79
CA ALA A 77 0.18 -6.53 0.45
C ALA A 77 0.25 -5.08 -0.07
N GLU A 78 1.29 -4.80 -0.84
CA GLU A 78 1.25 -3.66 -1.75
C GLU A 78 0.40 -4.02 -2.95
N HIS A 79 -0.66 -3.25 -3.16
CA HIS A 79 -1.55 -3.42 -4.29
C HIS A 79 -2.25 -2.10 -4.61
N TYR A 80 -2.33 -1.78 -5.90
CA TYR A 80 -3.11 -0.67 -6.44
C TYR A 80 -4.42 -1.20 -7.03
N GLY A 81 -5.50 -0.46 -6.89
CA GLY A 81 -6.80 -0.84 -7.42
C GLY A 81 -7.62 -1.71 -6.49
N ASP A 82 -8.35 -2.67 -7.04
CA ASP A 82 -9.31 -3.50 -6.31
C ASP A 82 -8.66 -4.72 -5.65
N PRO A 83 -8.54 -4.77 -4.31
CA PRO A 83 -7.92 -5.89 -3.62
C PRO A 83 -8.90 -7.03 -3.28
N SER A 84 -10.19 -6.89 -3.61
CA SER A 84 -11.26 -7.78 -3.12
C SER A 84 -11.04 -9.26 -3.43
N ALA A 85 -10.38 -9.55 -4.57
CA ALA A 85 -10.06 -10.93 -4.98
C ALA A 85 -9.09 -11.65 -4.04
N TRP A 86 -8.31 -10.92 -3.24
CA TRP A 86 -7.34 -11.47 -2.28
C TRP A 86 -7.77 -11.32 -0.82
N LEU A 87 -8.79 -10.50 -0.55
CA LEU A 87 -9.28 -10.22 0.82
C LEU A 87 -10.45 -11.15 1.23
N ASP A 88 -10.44 -12.37 0.70
CA ASP A 88 -11.45 -13.41 0.95
C ASP A 88 -11.24 -14.19 2.28
N GLY A 89 -10.22 -13.79 3.05
CA GLY A 89 -9.83 -14.46 4.30
C GLY A 89 -8.87 -15.63 4.11
N THR A 90 -8.54 -16.01 2.86
CA THR A 90 -7.65 -17.15 2.55
C THR A 90 -6.27 -16.73 2.03
N GLN A 91 -6.05 -15.43 1.79
CA GLN A 91 -4.83 -14.91 1.18
C GLN A 91 -4.25 -13.77 2.04
N TRP A 92 -4.41 -12.51 1.63
CA TRP A 92 -3.93 -11.37 2.41
C TRP A 92 -4.93 -11.00 3.52
N ASP A 93 -4.44 -10.45 4.61
CA ASP A 93 -5.28 -9.86 5.65
C ASP A 93 -5.76 -8.48 5.21
N THR A 94 -4.87 -7.70 4.57
CA THR A 94 -5.14 -6.33 4.14
C THR A 94 -4.14 -5.85 3.09
N VAL A 95 -4.27 -4.58 2.68
CA VAL A 95 -3.35 -3.92 1.75
C VAL A 95 -2.91 -2.54 2.27
N MET A 96 -1.87 -1.98 1.66
CA MET A 96 -1.58 -0.54 1.72
C MET A 96 -2.79 0.20 1.12
N ASN A 97 -3.42 1.06 1.93
CA ASN A 97 -4.71 1.66 1.59
C ASN A 97 -4.54 2.88 0.67
N TYR A 98 -4.11 2.63 -0.55
CA TYR A 98 -3.86 3.69 -1.52
C TYR A 98 -5.15 4.36 -1.99
N ASP A 99 -6.09 3.58 -2.50
CA ASP A 99 -7.25 4.12 -3.21
C ASP A 99 -8.39 4.55 -2.27
N ALA A 100 -8.56 3.86 -1.13
CA ALA A 100 -9.58 4.23 -0.15
C ALA A 100 -9.07 5.19 0.94
N PHE A 101 -7.80 5.64 0.91
CA PHE A 101 -7.28 6.58 1.90
C PHE A 101 -6.23 7.56 1.32
N MET A 102 -5.06 7.08 0.93
CA MET A 102 -3.91 7.93 0.61
C MET A 102 -4.19 8.89 -0.55
N GLU A 103 -4.75 8.36 -1.64
CA GLU A 103 -5.05 9.13 -2.84
C GLU A 103 -6.15 10.18 -2.61
N PRO A 104 -7.33 9.82 -2.07
CA PRO A 104 -8.37 10.82 -1.79
C PRO A 104 -7.94 11.92 -0.84
N ILE A 105 -7.21 11.61 0.22
CA ILE A 105 -6.69 12.62 1.15
C ILE A 105 -5.69 13.55 0.45
N SER A 106 -4.83 12.99 -0.41
CA SER A 106 -3.86 13.79 -1.14
C SER A 106 -4.53 14.86 -2.00
N TRP A 107 -5.36 14.47 -2.96
CA TRP A 107 -5.96 15.46 -3.85
C TRP A 107 -7.04 16.34 -3.17
N PHE A 108 -7.75 15.82 -2.18
CA PHE A 108 -8.75 16.62 -1.46
C PHE A 108 -8.13 17.79 -0.70
N LEU A 109 -7.04 17.55 0.03
CA LEU A 109 -6.40 18.59 0.86
C LEU A 109 -5.39 19.41 0.07
N THR A 110 -4.66 18.79 -0.87
CA THR A 110 -3.57 19.49 -1.57
C THR A 110 -3.88 19.85 -3.02
N GLY A 111 -4.87 19.23 -3.64
CA GLY A 111 -5.10 19.33 -5.09
C GLY A 111 -4.00 18.65 -5.91
N MET A 112 -3.26 17.71 -5.30
CA MET A 112 -2.17 16.98 -5.96
C MET A 112 -2.44 15.49 -5.91
N GLU A 113 -2.25 14.81 -7.03
CA GLU A 113 -2.28 13.36 -7.12
C GLU A 113 -1.02 12.78 -6.42
N LYS A 114 -1.17 11.70 -5.67
CA LYS A 114 -0.09 11.18 -4.81
C LYS A 114 1.10 10.60 -5.58
N HIS A 115 0.84 10.00 -6.75
CA HIS A 115 1.83 9.20 -7.45
C HIS A 115 2.72 10.03 -8.37
N SER A 116 2.10 10.90 -9.16
CA SER A 116 2.78 11.74 -10.17
C SER A 116 3.00 13.17 -9.72
N ASP A 117 2.41 13.59 -8.59
CA ASP A 117 2.29 14.98 -8.17
C ASP A 117 1.59 15.87 -9.23
N ALA A 118 0.76 15.28 -10.08
CA ALA A 118 -0.06 16.03 -11.04
C ALA A 118 -1.15 16.83 -10.34
N ARG A 119 -1.50 17.97 -10.89
CA ARG A 119 -2.56 18.82 -10.32
C ARG A 119 -3.95 18.26 -10.58
N ARG A 120 -4.76 18.25 -9.52
CA ARG A 120 -6.17 17.86 -9.51
C ARG A 120 -7.00 18.97 -8.84
N ASN A 121 -6.94 20.15 -9.40
CA ASN A 121 -7.68 21.32 -8.88
C ASN A 121 -9.21 21.09 -8.89
N ASP A 122 -9.70 20.22 -9.77
CA ASP A 122 -11.09 19.76 -9.84
C ASP A 122 -11.54 18.97 -8.60
N LEU A 123 -10.61 18.34 -7.90
CA LEU A 123 -10.86 17.51 -6.73
C LEU A 123 -10.54 18.21 -5.39
N ARG A 124 -9.77 19.30 -5.43
CA ARG A 124 -9.39 20.01 -4.21
C ARG A 124 -10.60 20.60 -3.50
N GLY A 125 -10.84 20.16 -2.27
CA GLY A 125 -12.00 20.57 -1.47
C GLY A 125 -13.34 20.05 -1.97
N ASN A 126 -13.35 19.17 -2.96
CA ASN A 126 -14.57 18.57 -3.49
C ASN A 126 -15.02 17.41 -2.58
N ALA A 127 -15.88 17.73 -1.61
CA ALA A 127 -16.36 16.76 -0.63
C ALA A 127 -17.16 15.61 -1.26
N SER A 128 -17.93 15.87 -2.31
CA SER A 128 -18.71 14.82 -3.00
C SER A 128 -17.78 13.79 -3.64
N ALA A 129 -16.74 14.24 -4.36
CA ALA A 129 -15.76 13.35 -4.95
C ALA A 129 -14.96 12.59 -3.86
N PHE A 130 -14.60 13.28 -2.77
CA PHE A 130 -13.87 12.68 -1.66
C PHE A 130 -14.65 11.52 -1.02
N PHE A 131 -15.87 11.79 -0.55
CA PHE A 131 -16.69 10.75 0.09
C PHE A 131 -17.11 9.65 -0.89
N GLY A 132 -17.37 9.99 -2.16
CA GLY A 132 -17.65 9.01 -3.20
C GLY A 132 -16.48 8.04 -3.36
N SER A 133 -15.27 8.55 -3.53
CA SER A 133 -14.07 7.74 -3.65
C SER A 133 -13.81 6.86 -2.41
N MET A 134 -13.90 7.44 -1.20
CA MET A 134 -13.72 6.70 0.05
C MET A 134 -14.75 5.58 0.23
N THR A 135 -15.99 5.80 -0.20
CA THR A 135 -17.07 4.81 -0.12
C THR A 135 -16.87 3.70 -1.15
N ASP A 136 -16.61 4.07 -2.41
CA ASP A 136 -16.47 3.11 -3.51
C ASP A 136 -15.29 2.16 -3.31
N TYR A 137 -14.15 2.71 -2.94
CA TYR A 137 -12.95 1.88 -2.67
C TYR A 137 -13.03 1.18 -1.32
N GLY A 138 -13.59 1.82 -0.29
CA GLY A 138 -13.79 1.21 1.02
C GLY A 138 -14.72 0.01 0.99
N ALA A 139 -15.72 0.00 0.11
CA ALA A 139 -16.64 -1.12 -0.08
C ALA A 139 -15.98 -2.41 -0.61
N ARG A 140 -14.74 -2.32 -1.11
CA ARG A 140 -13.96 -3.47 -1.61
C ARG A 140 -13.23 -4.23 -0.51
N PHE A 141 -13.21 -3.69 0.70
CA PHE A 141 -12.63 -4.35 1.87
C PHE A 141 -13.69 -5.13 2.63
N THR A 142 -13.30 -6.30 3.14
CA THR A 142 -14.05 -6.91 4.24
C THR A 142 -13.86 -6.07 5.51
N THR A 143 -14.78 -6.14 6.46
CA THR A 143 -14.65 -5.38 7.72
C THR A 143 -13.33 -5.67 8.46
N PRO A 144 -12.90 -6.93 8.63
CA PRO A 144 -11.61 -7.22 9.25
C PRO A 144 -10.43 -6.59 8.49
N SER A 145 -10.44 -6.67 7.15
CA SER A 145 -9.37 -6.09 6.33
C SER A 145 -9.32 -4.56 6.41
N ALA A 146 -10.50 -3.90 6.48
CA ALA A 146 -10.59 -2.45 6.61
C ALA A 146 -10.05 -1.95 7.94
N LEU A 147 -10.29 -2.68 9.04
CA LEU A 147 -9.83 -2.31 10.38
C LEU A 147 -8.31 -2.30 10.52
N VAL A 148 -7.60 -3.08 9.71
CA VAL A 148 -6.13 -3.18 9.71
C VAL A 148 -5.49 -2.65 8.42
N ALA A 149 -6.27 -2.01 7.55
CA ALA A 149 -5.76 -1.41 6.32
C ALA A 149 -4.70 -0.35 6.64
N MET A 150 -3.56 -0.40 5.92
CA MET A 150 -2.44 0.49 6.18
C MET A 150 -2.73 1.90 5.65
N ASN A 151 -3.17 2.78 6.54
CA ASN A 151 -3.45 4.19 6.23
C ASN A 151 -2.19 5.02 6.39
N GLU A 152 -1.68 5.55 5.30
CA GLU A 152 -0.49 6.39 5.29
C GLU A 152 -0.70 7.66 4.45
N LEU A 153 0.02 8.72 4.77
CA LEU A 153 0.03 9.96 4.00
C LEU A 153 1.20 10.01 3.02
N SER A 154 2.26 9.25 3.31
CA SER A 154 3.49 9.19 2.54
C SER A 154 4.16 7.85 2.72
N ASN A 155 4.96 7.45 1.74
CA ASN A 155 5.88 6.32 1.82
C ASN A 155 7.14 6.57 0.98
N HIS A 156 7.97 5.54 0.80
CA HIS A 156 9.23 5.64 0.05
C HIS A 156 9.04 5.87 -1.46
N ASP A 157 7.87 5.57 -2.02
CA ASP A 157 7.57 5.69 -3.47
C ASP A 157 6.97 7.05 -3.86
N HIS A 158 6.49 7.81 -2.89
CA HIS A 158 5.73 9.04 -3.14
C HIS A 158 6.40 10.25 -2.50
N SER A 159 6.15 11.43 -3.07
CA SER A 159 6.49 12.69 -2.40
C SER A 159 5.84 12.74 -1.02
N ARG A 160 6.53 13.34 -0.06
CA ARG A 160 5.97 13.53 1.28
C ARG A 160 4.69 14.38 1.20
N PHE A 161 3.71 14.05 2.02
CA PHE A 161 2.44 14.79 2.02
C PHE A 161 2.68 16.29 2.31
N LEU A 162 3.56 16.60 3.25
CA LEU A 162 3.92 18.00 3.54
C LEU A 162 4.47 18.71 2.29
N THR A 163 5.30 18.04 1.51
CA THR A 163 5.82 18.58 0.24
C THR A 163 4.69 18.87 -0.75
N ARG A 164 3.72 17.97 -0.91
CA ARG A 164 2.58 18.18 -1.84
C ARG A 164 1.74 19.40 -1.47
N THR A 165 1.79 19.87 -0.24
CA THR A 165 1.09 21.11 0.18
C THR A 165 1.66 22.38 -0.46
N ASN A 166 2.84 22.33 -1.07
CA ASN A 166 3.42 23.44 -1.83
C ASN A 166 2.88 23.59 -3.25
N HIS A 167 2.10 22.62 -3.73
CA HIS A 167 1.49 22.59 -5.06
C HIS A 167 2.48 22.61 -6.24
N VAL A 168 3.73 22.23 -6.02
CA VAL A 168 4.71 22.09 -7.09
C VAL A 168 4.50 20.76 -7.82
N VAL A 169 4.36 20.81 -9.14
CA VAL A 169 4.19 19.63 -9.99
C VAL A 169 5.52 18.91 -10.15
N GLY A 170 5.49 17.58 -10.07
CA GLY A 170 6.66 16.71 -10.23
C GLY A 170 7.29 16.31 -8.90
N ARG A 171 7.98 15.17 -8.93
CA ARG A 171 8.61 14.60 -7.75
C ARG A 171 9.85 15.39 -7.32
N THR A 172 10.08 15.49 -6.03
CA THR A 172 11.27 16.14 -5.44
C THR A 172 12.59 15.53 -5.90
N ALA A 173 12.61 14.28 -6.32
CA ALA A 173 13.79 13.65 -6.92
C ALA A 173 14.30 14.41 -8.17
N PHE A 174 13.40 15.07 -8.89
CA PHE A 174 13.74 15.88 -10.06
C PHE A 174 13.94 17.35 -9.75
N ALA A 175 13.30 17.87 -8.69
CA ALA A 175 13.35 19.28 -8.31
C ALA A 175 14.45 19.58 -7.25
N GLY A 176 15.10 18.53 -6.73
CA GLY A 176 16.11 18.62 -5.67
C GLY A 176 15.52 18.69 -4.25
N PRO A 177 16.33 18.35 -3.23
CA PRO A 177 15.86 18.22 -1.85
C PRO A 177 15.35 19.51 -1.23
N GLN A 178 15.80 20.67 -1.72
CA GLN A 178 15.37 21.97 -1.21
C GLN A 178 13.91 22.28 -1.57
N ALA A 179 13.42 21.76 -2.70
CA ALA A 179 12.03 21.92 -3.11
C ALA A 179 11.05 21.22 -2.15
N ALA A 180 11.52 20.21 -1.41
CA ALA A 180 10.70 19.49 -0.46
C ALA A 180 10.10 20.36 0.65
N ASN A 181 10.82 21.39 1.09
CA ASN A 181 10.44 22.24 2.22
C ASN A 181 10.00 23.65 1.83
N TYR A 182 10.12 24.00 0.55
CA TYR A 182 9.76 25.33 0.09
C TYR A 182 8.26 25.49 -0.08
N GLY A 183 7.68 26.53 0.51
CA GLY A 183 6.27 26.87 0.34
C GLY A 183 5.26 25.86 0.93
N VAL A 184 5.72 24.96 1.81
CA VAL A 184 4.86 23.96 2.45
C VAL A 184 3.87 24.57 3.44
N ASN A 185 2.74 23.88 3.65
CA ASN A 185 1.69 24.33 4.56
C ASN A 185 1.48 23.33 5.74
N PRO A 186 2.09 23.58 6.91
CA PRO A 186 1.92 22.73 8.08
C PRO A 186 0.48 22.65 8.61
N ALA A 187 -0.38 23.63 8.32
CA ALA A 187 -1.78 23.57 8.74
C ALA A 187 -2.55 22.49 7.96
N VAL A 188 -2.30 22.37 6.66
CA VAL A 188 -2.86 21.30 5.83
C VAL A 188 -2.31 19.94 6.27
N MET A 189 -1.03 19.84 6.60
CA MET A 189 -0.46 18.61 7.15
C MET A 189 -1.15 18.18 8.45
N ARG A 190 -1.43 19.12 9.38
CA ARG A 190 -2.16 18.79 10.62
C ARG A 190 -3.59 18.29 10.35
N GLN A 191 -4.27 18.83 9.34
CA GLN A 191 -5.58 18.32 8.92
C GLN A 191 -5.48 16.88 8.41
N ALA A 192 -4.49 16.59 7.59
CA ALA A 192 -4.27 15.23 7.09
C ALA A 192 -3.96 14.24 8.23
N VAL A 193 -3.11 14.63 9.18
CA VAL A 193 -2.79 13.81 10.37
C VAL A 193 -4.05 13.56 11.21
N LEU A 194 -4.89 14.58 11.41
CA LEU A 194 -6.16 14.39 12.12
C LEU A 194 -7.03 13.35 11.43
N MET A 195 -7.17 13.42 10.10
CA MET A 195 -7.93 12.44 9.32
C MET A 195 -7.29 11.05 9.43
N GLN A 196 -5.97 10.93 9.33
CA GLN A 196 -5.25 9.66 9.45
C GLN A 196 -5.47 8.98 10.80
N MET A 197 -5.45 9.75 11.87
CA MET A 197 -5.61 9.23 13.24
C MET A 197 -7.04 8.91 13.64
N THR A 198 -8.03 9.37 12.86
CA THR A 198 -9.45 9.18 13.16
C THR A 198 -10.21 8.35 12.14
N TRP A 199 -9.58 8.01 11.01
CA TRP A 199 -10.19 7.16 9.98
C TRP A 199 -10.05 5.67 10.32
N VAL A 200 -10.98 4.85 9.81
CA VAL A 200 -10.90 3.39 9.95
C VAL A 200 -9.64 2.85 9.28
N GLY A 201 -8.91 1.97 9.98
CA GLY A 201 -7.65 1.38 9.54
C GLY A 201 -6.51 1.61 10.53
N ALA A 202 -5.33 1.14 10.19
CA ALA A 202 -4.12 1.26 10.98
C ALA A 202 -3.30 2.49 10.54
N PRO A 203 -3.23 3.57 11.34
CA PRO A 203 -2.44 4.73 10.98
C PRO A 203 -0.95 4.37 10.94
N THR A 204 -0.32 4.63 9.80
CA THR A 204 1.09 4.33 9.57
C THR A 204 1.83 5.62 9.26
N ILE A 205 2.87 5.92 10.04
CA ILE A 205 3.64 7.16 9.92
C ILE A 205 4.96 6.85 9.23
N TYR A 206 5.17 7.45 8.06
CA TYR A 206 6.44 7.45 7.36
C TYR A 206 7.18 8.76 7.65
N TYR A 207 8.50 8.70 7.80
CA TYR A 207 9.34 9.86 8.14
C TYR A 207 9.35 10.93 7.03
N GLY A 208 9.72 12.18 7.38
CA GLY A 208 9.98 13.32 6.48
C GLY A 208 8.92 14.40 6.46
#